data_7ad28fa3635abb6b55a10d7aaa079d6f
#
_entry.id   7ad28fa3635abb6b55a10d7aaa079d6f
#
_cell.length_a   1.000
_cell.length_b   1.000
_cell.length_c   1.000
_cell.angle_alpha   90.00
_cell.angle_beta   90.00
_cell.angle_gamma   90.00
#
_symmetry.space_group_name_H-M   'P 1'
#
loop_
_entity.id
_entity.type
_entity.pdbx_description
1 polymer ?
#
loop_
_entity_poly.entity_id
_entity_poly.type
_entity_poly.pdbx_seq_one_letter_code
_entity_poly.pdbx_strand_id
1 'polypeptide(L)'
;DVGVSFVFWGESKEEIPLYCGSIISIKDNNKGELIDSHKGEEKIEFSFDSISDLEMEKISQILEPIYCEEISLESSLRKSISLFELLGIYSVDDIDLIQNWNEARVWDTMAAPIGVNSKNEIVSLNLHEKFHGPHGLVAGTTGSGKSEILQTYILSAAILFHPYEVSFVIIDFKGGGMVNQFKDLPHLIGAITNIDGREINRSLKSIKAELLKRQSLFAEANVNHIDKYIQLYKNGKVKIPLPHLIIIVDEFAELKAEQPEFMKELISAARIGRSLGVHLILATQKPSGQVNEQIWSNSKFRLCLKVQNKEDSNEVLKSPLAAE
;
A
#
# COMPACT_ATOMS: atom_id res chain seq x y z
N ASP A 1 -8.26 -24.58 3.84
CA ASP A 1 -9.69 -24.21 3.95
C ASP A 1 -9.95 -23.04 3.01
N VAL A 2 -10.71 -23.30 1.93
CA VAL A 2 -10.98 -22.28 0.90
C VAL A 2 -12.25 -21.47 1.19
N GLY A 3 -12.88 -21.65 2.38
CA GLY A 3 -14.06 -20.91 2.79
C GLY A 3 -15.33 -21.15 1.94
N VAL A 4 -15.37 -22.26 1.19
CA VAL A 4 -16.52 -22.64 0.37
C VAL A 4 -17.34 -23.69 1.09
N SER A 5 -18.65 -23.44 1.25
CA SER A 5 -19.59 -24.41 1.80
C SER A 5 -20.53 -24.91 0.67
N PHE A 6 -20.78 -26.19 0.65
CA PHE A 6 -21.74 -26.80 -0.28
C PHE A 6 -22.98 -27.23 0.49
N VAL A 7 -24.14 -26.89 -0.01
CA VAL A 7 -25.44 -27.34 0.50
C VAL A 7 -26.07 -28.25 -0.56
N PHE A 8 -26.35 -29.50 -0.18
CA PHE A 8 -27.02 -30.47 -1.02
C PHE A 8 -28.44 -30.61 -0.53
N TRP A 9 -29.40 -30.66 -1.44
CA TRP A 9 -30.81 -30.88 -1.15
C TRP A 9 -31.26 -32.17 -1.82
N GLY A 10 -32.09 -32.98 -1.12
CA GLY A 10 -32.61 -34.23 -1.62
C GLY A 10 -33.88 -34.65 -0.84
N GLU A 11 -34.70 -35.49 -1.44
CA GLU A 11 -35.92 -35.97 -0.82
C GLU A 11 -35.66 -37.13 0.16
N SER A 12 -34.53 -37.81 0.02
CA SER A 12 -34.09 -38.88 0.90
C SER A 12 -32.62 -38.75 1.31
N LYS A 13 -32.28 -39.41 2.43
CA LYS A 13 -30.89 -39.42 2.93
C LYS A 13 -29.91 -40.11 1.96
N GLU A 14 -30.42 -40.98 1.11
CA GLU A 14 -29.66 -41.78 0.15
C GLU A 14 -29.17 -40.94 -1.05
N GLU A 15 -29.85 -39.81 -1.28
CA GLU A 15 -29.48 -38.85 -2.34
C GLU A 15 -28.40 -37.87 -1.92
N ILE A 16 -28.08 -37.80 -0.62
CA ILE A 16 -27.13 -36.87 -0.07
C ILE A 16 -25.73 -37.54 -0.06
N PRO A 17 -24.68 -36.81 -0.51
CA PRO A 17 -23.31 -37.35 -0.48
C PRO A 17 -22.86 -37.79 0.92
N LEU A 18 -22.24 -38.94 1.03
CA LEU A 18 -21.81 -39.55 2.29
C LEU A 18 -20.80 -38.71 3.10
N TYR A 19 -20.14 -37.74 2.46
CA TYR A 19 -19.17 -36.86 3.09
C TYR A 19 -19.76 -35.55 3.64
N CYS A 20 -21.09 -35.41 3.68
CA CYS A 20 -21.72 -34.26 4.31
C CYS A 20 -21.43 -34.26 5.83
N GLY A 21 -20.83 -33.16 6.33
CA GLY A 21 -20.49 -33.01 7.74
C GLY A 21 -21.69 -32.83 8.66
N SER A 22 -22.76 -32.24 8.14
CA SER A 22 -24.03 -32.02 8.88
C SER A 22 -25.19 -32.29 7.96
N ILE A 23 -26.20 -32.97 8.47
CA ILE A 23 -27.45 -33.29 7.75
C ILE A 23 -28.63 -32.72 8.54
N ILE A 24 -29.45 -31.91 7.89
CA ILE A 24 -30.73 -31.42 8.43
C ILE A 24 -31.85 -32.22 7.79
N SER A 25 -32.60 -32.98 8.59
CA SER A 25 -33.76 -33.70 8.16
C SER A 25 -35.04 -32.99 8.62
N ILE A 26 -35.90 -32.61 7.69
CA ILE A 26 -37.16 -31.92 7.96
C ILE A 26 -38.26 -32.99 8.05
N LYS A 27 -38.99 -32.96 9.14
CA LYS A 27 -40.13 -33.87 9.40
C LYS A 27 -41.44 -33.09 9.31
N ASP A 28 -42.54 -33.83 9.24
CA ASP A 28 -43.87 -33.21 9.33
C ASP A 28 -44.05 -32.45 10.65
N ASN A 29 -44.97 -31.46 10.66
CA ASN A 29 -45.30 -30.63 11.82
C ASN A 29 -44.21 -29.66 12.31
N ASN A 30 -43.49 -29.07 11.41
CA ASN A 30 -42.48 -28.03 11.73
C ASN A 30 -41.38 -28.52 12.68
N LYS A 31 -41.03 -29.78 12.61
CA LYS A 31 -39.95 -30.40 13.36
C LYS A 31 -38.81 -30.84 12.43
N GLY A 32 -37.59 -30.64 12.88
CA GLY A 32 -36.39 -31.09 12.18
C GLY A 32 -35.44 -31.79 13.12
N GLU A 33 -34.52 -32.56 12.53
CA GLU A 33 -33.39 -33.17 13.20
C GLU A 33 -32.09 -32.70 12.52
N LEU A 34 -31.16 -32.24 13.31
CA LEU A 34 -29.77 -31.96 12.87
C LEU A 34 -28.90 -33.16 13.31
N ILE A 35 -28.21 -33.76 12.36
CA ILE A 35 -27.25 -34.85 12.59
C ILE A 35 -25.89 -34.30 12.23
N ASP A 36 -24.98 -34.24 13.20
CA ASP A 36 -23.57 -33.83 12.99
C ASP A 36 -22.67 -35.07 12.90
N SER A 37 -22.20 -35.37 11.71
CA SER A 37 -21.32 -36.52 11.44
C SER A 37 -19.97 -36.44 12.13
N HIS A 38 -19.54 -35.26 12.53
CA HIS A 38 -18.26 -35.04 13.22
C HIS A 38 -18.34 -35.26 14.74
N LYS A 39 -19.55 -35.22 15.31
CA LYS A 39 -19.79 -35.37 16.76
C LYS A 39 -20.41 -36.72 17.15
N GLY A 40 -20.31 -37.75 16.31
CA GLY A 40 -20.71 -39.10 16.66
C GLY A 40 -22.23 -39.35 16.69
N GLU A 41 -22.94 -39.01 15.62
CA GLU A 41 -24.38 -39.23 15.43
C GLU A 41 -25.30 -38.64 16.52
N GLU A 42 -24.87 -37.63 17.23
CA GLU A 42 -25.73 -36.88 18.15
C GLU A 42 -26.82 -36.20 17.34
N LYS A 43 -28.11 -36.53 17.67
CA LYS A 43 -29.30 -35.97 17.02
C LYS A 43 -29.83 -34.83 17.86
N ILE A 44 -29.87 -33.64 17.28
CA ILE A 44 -30.50 -32.48 17.91
C ILE A 44 -31.84 -32.27 17.25
N GLU A 45 -32.94 -32.45 18.02
CA GLU A 45 -34.29 -32.10 17.56
C GLU A 45 -34.52 -30.60 17.70
N PHE A 46 -35.10 -29.99 16.69
CA PHE A 46 -35.50 -28.58 16.70
C PHE A 46 -36.87 -28.38 16.06
N SER A 47 -37.52 -27.29 16.39
CA SER A 47 -38.74 -26.82 15.73
C SER A 47 -38.42 -25.56 14.92
N PHE A 48 -39.09 -25.41 13.80
CA PHE A 48 -38.93 -24.24 12.92
C PHE A 48 -40.32 -23.71 12.51
N ASP A 49 -40.36 -22.43 12.16
CA ASP A 49 -41.57 -21.82 11.61
C ASP A 49 -41.68 -22.15 10.13
N SER A 50 -42.86 -22.60 9.68
CA SER A 50 -43.16 -22.80 8.27
C SER A 50 -43.88 -21.57 7.71
N ILE A 51 -43.56 -21.23 6.48
CA ILE A 51 -44.24 -20.18 5.74
C ILE A 51 -45.09 -20.86 4.67
N SER A 52 -46.38 -20.48 4.57
CA SER A 52 -47.26 -20.96 3.51
C SER A 52 -46.88 -20.35 2.15
N ASP A 53 -47.21 -21.02 1.06
CA ASP A 53 -46.96 -20.53 -0.31
C ASP A 53 -47.55 -19.12 -0.51
N LEU A 54 -48.72 -18.85 0.09
CA LEU A 54 -49.38 -17.55 0.02
C LEU A 54 -48.60 -16.44 0.76
N GLU A 55 -47.95 -16.77 1.87
CA GLU A 55 -47.08 -15.84 2.61
C GLU A 55 -45.77 -15.63 1.90
N MET A 56 -45.22 -16.67 1.28
CA MET A 56 -44.02 -16.60 0.45
C MET A 56 -44.24 -15.66 -0.74
N GLU A 57 -45.39 -15.78 -1.41
CA GLU A 57 -45.78 -14.91 -2.53
C GLU A 57 -45.92 -13.45 -2.08
N LYS A 58 -46.53 -13.18 -0.93
CA LYS A 58 -46.62 -11.83 -0.36
C LYS A 58 -45.25 -11.25 0.00
N ILE A 59 -44.38 -12.04 0.62
CA ILE A 59 -43.02 -11.62 0.94
C ILE A 59 -42.24 -11.29 -0.35
N SER A 60 -42.37 -12.14 -1.36
CA SER A 60 -41.77 -11.92 -2.67
C SER A 60 -42.20 -10.61 -3.32
N GLN A 61 -43.54 -10.31 -3.27
CA GLN A 61 -44.09 -9.06 -3.78
C GLN A 61 -43.63 -7.82 -3.00
N ILE A 62 -43.40 -7.94 -1.70
CA ILE A 62 -42.88 -6.85 -0.86
C ILE A 62 -41.38 -6.61 -1.15
N LEU A 63 -40.61 -7.66 -1.45
CA LEU A 63 -39.21 -7.59 -1.73
C LEU A 63 -38.89 -7.20 -3.18
N GLU A 64 -39.84 -7.43 -4.13
CA GLU A 64 -39.66 -7.14 -5.56
C GLU A 64 -39.18 -5.68 -5.84
N PRO A 65 -39.73 -4.61 -5.20
CA PRO A 65 -39.31 -3.25 -5.43
C PRO A 65 -37.98 -2.88 -4.71
N ILE A 66 -37.47 -3.78 -3.87
CA ILE A 66 -36.19 -3.55 -3.22
C ILE A 66 -35.08 -3.83 -4.25
N TYR A 67 -34.55 -2.76 -4.84
CA TYR A 67 -33.39 -2.84 -5.69
C TYR A 67 -32.17 -3.20 -4.81
N CYS A 68 -31.83 -4.48 -4.79
CA CYS A 68 -30.51 -4.86 -4.37
C CYS A 68 -29.58 -4.50 -5.53
N GLU A 69 -28.76 -3.46 -5.38
CA GLU A 69 -27.57 -3.36 -6.20
C GLU A 69 -26.89 -4.73 -6.13
N GLU A 70 -26.83 -5.43 -7.25
CA GLU A 70 -25.94 -6.57 -7.34
C GLU A 70 -24.56 -6.02 -6.98
N ILE A 71 -24.13 -6.33 -5.76
CA ILE A 71 -22.72 -6.23 -5.42
C ILE A 71 -22.10 -7.32 -6.28
N SER A 72 -21.78 -6.96 -7.52
CA SER A 72 -20.90 -7.77 -8.34
C SER A 72 -19.67 -7.97 -7.48
N LEU A 73 -19.40 -9.20 -7.07
CA LEU A 73 -18.22 -9.58 -6.29
C LEU A 73 -16.91 -9.13 -6.95
N GLU A 74 -16.99 -8.59 -8.16
CA GLU A 74 -15.87 -8.11 -8.96
C GLU A 74 -15.57 -6.60 -8.84
N SER A 75 -16.38 -5.77 -8.16
CA SER A 75 -16.21 -4.31 -8.31
C SER A 75 -16.48 -3.41 -7.10
N SER A 76 -16.69 -3.88 -5.91
CA SER A 76 -16.78 -2.98 -4.76
C SER A 76 -15.43 -2.77 -4.09
N LEU A 77 -14.59 -1.94 -4.72
CA LEU A 77 -13.50 -1.32 -3.97
C LEU A 77 -14.09 -0.61 -2.76
N ARG A 78 -13.54 -0.90 -1.58
CA ARG A 78 -13.91 -0.16 -0.37
C ARG A 78 -13.69 1.33 -0.60
N LYS A 79 -14.66 2.15 -0.23
CA LYS A 79 -14.55 3.62 -0.37
C LYS A 79 -13.41 4.21 0.47
N SER A 80 -13.11 3.57 1.58
CA SER A 80 -11.99 3.95 2.46
C SER A 80 -11.56 2.74 3.28
N ILE A 81 -10.31 2.75 3.70
CA ILE A 81 -9.74 1.81 4.66
C ILE A 81 -8.84 2.62 5.60
N SER A 82 -8.96 2.40 6.89
CA SER A 82 -8.08 3.03 7.87
C SER A 82 -6.70 2.35 7.89
N LEU A 83 -5.68 3.07 8.34
CA LEU A 83 -4.34 2.49 8.52
C LEU A 83 -4.37 1.33 9.52
N PHE A 84 -5.20 1.39 10.55
CA PHE A 84 -5.34 0.33 11.53
C PHE A 84 -5.91 -0.95 10.91
N GLU A 85 -6.97 -0.83 10.12
CA GLU A 85 -7.51 -1.98 9.36
C GLU A 85 -6.50 -2.55 8.38
N LEU A 86 -5.73 -1.67 7.70
CA LEU A 86 -4.71 -2.07 6.74
C LEU A 86 -3.56 -2.85 7.41
N LEU A 87 -3.22 -2.50 8.64
CA LEU A 87 -2.19 -3.18 9.43
C LEU A 87 -2.73 -4.34 10.27
N GLY A 88 -4.07 -4.53 10.31
CA GLY A 88 -4.72 -5.57 11.10
C GLY A 88 -4.67 -5.34 12.60
N ILE A 89 -4.67 -4.07 13.05
CA ILE A 89 -4.61 -3.64 14.45
C ILE A 89 -5.88 -2.86 14.82
N TYR A 90 -6.19 -2.79 16.11
CA TYR A 90 -7.39 -2.08 16.62
C TYR A 90 -7.03 -0.77 17.31
N SER A 91 -5.83 -0.66 17.86
CA SER A 91 -5.35 0.54 18.55
C SER A 91 -3.87 0.78 18.32
N VAL A 92 -3.38 1.95 18.70
CA VAL A 92 -1.95 2.29 18.67
C VAL A 92 -1.14 1.37 19.60
N ASP A 93 -1.74 0.92 20.69
CA ASP A 93 -1.09 0.06 21.69
C ASP A 93 -0.81 -1.36 21.15
N ASP A 94 -1.49 -1.76 20.06
CA ASP A 94 -1.25 -3.05 19.40
C ASP A 94 0.01 -3.05 18.51
N ILE A 95 0.63 -1.87 18.32
CA ILE A 95 1.82 -1.73 17.48
C ILE A 95 3.07 -2.08 18.28
N ASP A 96 3.65 -3.24 18.04
CA ASP A 96 4.98 -3.58 18.57
C ASP A 96 6.09 -3.10 17.61
N LEU A 97 6.45 -1.82 17.74
CA LEU A 97 7.52 -1.21 16.94
C LEU A 97 8.86 -1.95 17.11
N ILE A 98 9.18 -2.39 18.32
CA ILE A 98 10.47 -3.03 18.60
C ILE A 98 10.56 -4.38 17.91
N GLN A 99 9.48 -5.17 17.97
CA GLN A 99 9.42 -6.44 17.26
C GLN A 99 9.52 -6.23 15.75
N ASN A 100 8.69 -5.35 15.18
CA ASN A 100 8.69 -5.05 13.75
C ASN A 100 10.09 -4.64 13.25
N TRP A 101 10.76 -3.73 13.95
CA TRP A 101 12.07 -3.23 13.58
C TRP A 101 13.19 -4.27 13.73
N ASN A 102 13.08 -5.18 14.70
CA ASN A 102 14.05 -6.27 14.88
C ASN A 102 13.90 -7.34 13.81
N GLU A 103 12.67 -7.66 13.43
CA GLU A 103 12.36 -8.68 12.41
C GLU A 103 12.53 -8.18 10.97
N ALA A 104 12.50 -6.85 10.76
CA ALA A 104 12.63 -6.25 9.44
C ALA A 104 13.93 -6.67 8.72
N ARG A 105 13.79 -6.96 7.43
CA ARG A 105 14.88 -7.33 6.52
C ARG A 105 14.77 -6.51 5.25
N VAL A 106 15.14 -5.23 5.33
CA VAL A 106 15.02 -4.28 4.21
C VAL A 106 15.86 -4.67 2.99
N TRP A 107 16.88 -5.51 3.16
CA TRP A 107 17.67 -6.09 2.06
C TRP A 107 16.93 -7.19 1.29
N ASP A 108 15.85 -7.74 1.82
CA ASP A 108 15.00 -8.72 1.16
C ASP A 108 13.74 -8.05 0.60
N THR A 109 13.12 -7.17 1.39
CA THR A 109 11.87 -6.48 1.05
C THR A 109 11.71 -5.17 1.79
N MET A 110 11.21 -4.15 1.10
CA MET A 110 10.78 -2.86 1.64
C MET A 110 9.28 -2.66 1.43
N ALA A 111 8.51 -3.75 1.43
CA ALA A 111 7.07 -3.69 1.21
C ALA A 111 6.36 -3.01 2.38
N ALA A 112 5.69 -1.89 2.10
CA ALA A 112 4.86 -1.17 3.03
C ALA A 112 3.42 -1.10 2.49
N PRO A 113 2.40 -1.50 3.25
CA PRO A 113 1.01 -1.46 2.85
C PRO A 113 0.55 -0.04 2.50
N ILE A 114 -0.19 0.10 1.40
CA ILE A 114 -0.74 1.39 0.94
C ILE A 114 -2.25 1.34 0.68
N GLY A 115 -2.87 0.18 0.72
CA GLY A 115 -4.29 0.01 0.47
C GLY A 115 -4.67 -1.45 0.23
N VAL A 116 -5.86 -1.66 -0.30
CA VAL A 116 -6.38 -2.97 -0.68
C VAL A 116 -6.90 -2.94 -2.12
N ASN A 117 -6.87 -4.09 -2.79
CA ASN A 117 -7.47 -4.27 -4.11
C ASN A 117 -8.97 -4.62 -4.00
N SER A 118 -9.63 -4.85 -5.14
CA SER A 118 -11.04 -5.23 -5.22
C SER A 118 -11.39 -6.57 -4.51
N LYS A 119 -10.39 -7.41 -4.24
CA LYS A 119 -10.53 -8.66 -3.50
C LYS A 119 -10.23 -8.52 -2.01
N ASN A 120 -10.07 -7.29 -1.49
CA ASN A 120 -9.60 -7.00 -0.14
C ASN A 120 -8.20 -7.54 0.21
N GLU A 121 -7.37 -7.85 -0.80
CA GLU A 121 -5.99 -8.23 -0.58
C GLU A 121 -5.13 -6.98 -0.39
N ILE A 122 -4.18 -7.02 0.54
CA ILE A 122 -3.29 -5.90 0.85
C ILE A 122 -2.39 -5.59 -0.36
N VAL A 123 -2.42 -4.35 -0.79
CA VAL A 123 -1.50 -3.81 -1.80
C VAL A 123 -0.39 -3.06 -1.10
N SER A 124 0.85 -3.47 -1.35
CA SER A 124 2.04 -2.86 -0.77
C SER A 124 2.91 -2.20 -1.82
N LEU A 125 3.48 -1.05 -1.50
CA LEU A 125 4.53 -0.43 -2.29
C LEU A 125 5.90 -0.92 -1.75
N ASN A 126 6.67 -1.56 -2.62
CA ASN A 126 7.98 -2.09 -2.27
C ASN A 126 9.06 -1.38 -3.08
N LEU A 127 9.79 -0.46 -2.46
CA LEU A 127 10.85 0.32 -3.12
C LEU A 127 12.17 -0.43 -3.29
N HIS A 128 12.25 -1.69 -2.84
CA HIS A 128 13.42 -2.50 -3.13
C HIS A 128 13.59 -2.67 -4.65
N GLU A 129 14.83 -2.61 -5.16
CA GLU A 129 15.10 -2.61 -6.60
C GLU A 129 14.63 -3.86 -7.35
N LYS A 130 14.53 -4.99 -6.66
CA LYS A 130 14.02 -6.25 -7.22
C LYS A 130 12.52 -6.21 -7.48
N PHE A 131 11.78 -5.29 -6.84
CA PHE A 131 10.32 -5.15 -6.93
C PHE A 131 9.92 -3.87 -7.67
N HIS A 132 9.31 -2.92 -6.98
CA HIS A 132 8.77 -1.69 -7.57
C HIS A 132 9.81 -0.55 -7.64
N GLY A 133 10.91 -0.65 -6.86
CA GLY A 133 11.92 0.37 -6.81
C GLY A 133 12.95 0.37 -7.95
N PRO A 134 13.90 1.27 -7.88
CA PRO A 134 14.15 2.18 -6.76
C PRO A 134 13.36 3.49 -6.79
N HIS A 135 12.82 3.93 -7.94
CA HIS A 135 12.16 5.22 -8.10
C HIS A 135 10.78 5.08 -8.71
N GLY A 136 9.93 6.07 -8.49
CA GLY A 136 8.59 6.05 -9.03
C GLY A 136 7.90 7.40 -9.15
N LEU A 137 6.74 7.35 -9.78
CA LEU A 137 5.87 8.46 -10.06
C LEU A 137 4.49 8.26 -9.45
N VAL A 138 3.96 9.29 -8.79
CA VAL A 138 2.60 9.33 -8.26
C VAL A 138 1.87 10.52 -8.87
N ALA A 139 0.78 10.26 -9.58
CA ALA A 139 -0.04 11.30 -10.18
C ALA A 139 -1.46 11.28 -9.60
N GLY A 140 -2.08 12.46 -9.51
CA GLY A 140 -3.46 12.59 -9.05
C GLY A 140 -3.83 14.03 -8.78
N THR A 141 -5.05 14.42 -9.14
CA THR A 141 -5.56 15.78 -8.91
C THR A 141 -5.76 16.09 -7.43
N THR A 142 -6.05 17.35 -7.12
CA THR A 142 -6.47 17.77 -5.78
C THR A 142 -7.73 16.97 -5.38
N GLY A 143 -7.72 16.40 -4.18
CA GLY A 143 -8.81 15.57 -3.66
C GLY A 143 -8.85 14.12 -4.18
N SER A 144 -7.89 13.69 -5.02
CA SER A 144 -7.80 12.29 -5.49
C SER A 144 -7.22 11.32 -4.47
N GLY A 145 -6.69 11.80 -3.34
CA GLY A 145 -6.02 10.98 -2.33
C GLY A 145 -4.50 10.89 -2.49
N LYS A 146 -3.87 11.69 -3.36
CA LYS A 146 -2.41 11.66 -3.60
C LYS A 146 -1.59 11.84 -2.31
N SER A 147 -1.93 12.84 -1.51
CA SER A 147 -1.24 13.08 -0.23
C SER A 147 -1.55 11.99 0.79
N GLU A 148 -2.77 11.47 0.83
CA GLU A 148 -3.18 10.40 1.72
C GLU A 148 -2.39 9.09 1.47
N ILE A 149 -2.19 8.71 0.20
CA ILE A 149 -1.43 7.50 -0.13
C ILE A 149 0.05 7.66 0.20
N LEU A 150 0.62 8.86 0.02
CA LEU A 150 2.00 9.15 0.43
C LEU A 150 2.16 9.13 1.95
N GLN A 151 1.20 9.69 2.70
CA GLN A 151 1.18 9.66 4.17
C GLN A 151 1.03 8.22 4.67
N THR A 152 0.11 7.45 4.10
CA THR A 152 -0.07 6.03 4.42
C THR A 152 1.22 5.25 4.20
N TYR A 153 1.91 5.48 3.08
CA TYR A 153 3.19 4.84 2.80
C TYR A 153 4.27 5.20 3.83
N ILE A 154 4.41 6.50 4.18
CA ILE A 154 5.37 6.96 5.18
C ILE A 154 5.11 6.31 6.54
N LEU A 155 3.85 6.32 7.01
CA LEU A 155 3.47 5.74 8.30
C LEU A 155 3.65 4.22 8.31
N SER A 156 3.18 3.53 7.27
CA SER A 156 3.36 2.08 7.15
C SER A 156 4.84 1.69 7.17
N ALA A 157 5.67 2.40 6.40
CA ALA A 157 7.10 2.14 6.39
C ALA A 157 7.77 2.45 7.74
N ALA A 158 7.34 3.52 8.44
CA ALA A 158 7.88 3.88 9.74
C ALA A 158 7.50 2.88 10.84
N ILE A 159 6.32 2.28 10.76
CA ILE A 159 5.89 1.22 11.68
C ILE A 159 6.68 -0.08 11.45
N LEU A 160 6.97 -0.40 10.19
CA LEU A 160 7.60 -1.67 9.81
C LEU A 160 9.13 -1.66 9.87
N PHE A 161 9.78 -0.52 9.62
CA PHE A 161 11.23 -0.42 9.48
C PHE A 161 11.84 0.58 10.46
N HIS A 162 13.00 0.25 11.00
CA HIS A 162 13.73 1.13 11.91
C HIS A 162 14.24 2.40 11.18
N PRO A 163 14.34 3.58 11.85
CA PRO A 163 14.91 4.80 11.24
C PRO A 163 16.32 4.63 10.66
N TYR A 164 17.10 3.66 11.18
CA TYR A 164 18.41 3.31 10.65
C TYR A 164 18.38 2.38 9.43
N GLU A 165 17.19 1.94 9.01
CA GLU A 165 16.97 1.11 7.83
C GLU A 165 16.25 1.86 6.72
N VAL A 166 15.29 2.73 7.09
CA VAL A 166 14.52 3.58 6.16
C VAL A 166 14.40 4.98 6.74
N SER A 167 14.73 6.00 5.97
CA SER A 167 14.57 7.40 6.34
C SER A 167 14.03 8.22 5.17
N PHE A 168 13.36 9.32 5.51
CA PHE A 168 12.69 10.19 4.54
C PHE A 168 13.32 11.58 4.47
N VAL A 169 13.35 12.14 3.26
CA VAL A 169 13.48 13.56 2.98
C VAL A 169 12.24 13.99 2.22
N ILE A 170 11.53 14.99 2.71
CA ILE A 170 10.30 15.50 2.07
C ILE A 170 10.57 16.88 1.49
N ILE A 171 10.23 17.05 0.21
CA ILE A 171 10.30 18.30 -0.53
C ILE A 171 8.86 18.72 -0.83
N ASP A 172 8.36 19.69 -0.07
CA ASP A 172 6.96 20.17 -0.12
C ASP A 172 6.93 21.69 -0.22
N PHE A 173 6.71 22.20 -1.41
CA PHE A 173 6.68 23.64 -1.68
C PHE A 173 5.29 24.29 -1.52
N LYS A 174 4.25 23.51 -1.26
CA LYS A 174 2.87 23.99 -1.11
C LYS A 174 2.50 24.40 0.32
N GLY A 175 3.47 24.88 1.08
CA GLY A 175 3.24 25.36 2.45
C GLY A 175 3.61 24.38 3.54
N GLY A 176 4.34 23.29 3.20
CA GLY A 176 4.91 22.37 4.18
C GLY A 176 3.88 21.52 4.93
N GLY A 177 2.67 21.34 4.39
CA GLY A 177 1.60 20.61 5.06
C GLY A 177 1.98 19.18 5.40
N MET A 178 2.61 18.48 4.47
CA MET A 178 3.11 17.12 4.68
C MET A 178 4.28 17.10 5.66
N VAL A 179 5.22 18.04 5.55
CA VAL A 179 6.38 18.14 6.45
C VAL A 179 5.93 18.37 7.88
N ASN A 180 4.95 19.28 8.11
CA ASN A 180 4.47 19.59 9.45
C ASN A 180 3.83 18.40 10.17
N GLN A 181 3.19 17.49 9.43
CA GLN A 181 2.59 16.30 9.99
C GLN A 181 3.65 15.30 10.49
N PHE A 182 4.82 15.24 9.85
CA PHE A 182 5.86 14.28 10.15
C PHE A 182 7.10 14.85 10.84
N LYS A 183 7.08 16.12 11.24
CA LYS A 183 8.25 16.80 11.84
C LYS A 183 8.85 16.10 13.06
N ASP A 184 8.02 15.39 13.83
CA ASP A 184 8.43 14.67 15.04
C ASP A 184 8.71 13.19 14.77
N LEU A 185 8.55 12.71 13.51
CA LEU A 185 8.82 11.34 13.13
C LEU A 185 10.34 11.10 13.05
N PRO A 186 10.91 10.14 13.78
CA PRO A 186 12.37 9.90 13.78
C PRO A 186 12.93 9.49 12.42
N HIS A 187 12.09 9.05 11.50
CA HIS A 187 12.45 8.69 10.12
C HIS A 187 12.62 9.92 9.20
N LEU A 188 12.06 11.08 9.57
CA LEU A 188 12.20 12.30 8.78
C LEU A 188 13.51 12.99 9.10
N ILE A 189 14.52 12.83 8.25
CA ILE A 189 15.88 13.36 8.46
C ILE A 189 16.13 14.69 7.72
N GLY A 190 15.20 15.11 6.88
CA GLY A 190 15.31 16.38 6.15
C GLY A 190 13.99 16.82 5.55
N ALA A 191 13.81 18.13 5.45
CA ALA A 191 12.66 18.75 4.85
C ALA A 191 13.06 20.01 4.08
N ILE A 192 12.43 20.25 2.93
CA ILE A 192 12.61 21.44 2.10
C ILE A 192 11.20 21.99 1.82
N THR A 193 10.87 23.13 2.41
CA THR A 193 9.54 23.75 2.32
C THR A 193 9.55 25.10 1.64
N ASN A 194 10.75 25.61 1.29
CA ASN A 194 10.93 26.91 0.66
C ASN A 194 11.75 26.77 -0.62
N ILE A 195 11.35 27.50 -1.67
CA ILE A 195 12.01 27.54 -2.99
C ILE A 195 13.11 28.61 -3.03
N ASP A 196 13.50 29.20 -1.90
CA ASP A 196 14.61 30.16 -1.89
C ASP A 196 15.88 29.51 -2.47
N GLY A 197 16.46 30.14 -3.47
CA GLY A 197 17.62 29.61 -4.19
C GLY A 197 18.83 29.29 -3.32
N ARG A 198 18.94 29.87 -2.12
CA ARG A 198 19.98 29.53 -1.14
C ARG A 198 19.72 28.18 -0.48
N GLU A 199 18.50 27.93 -0.05
CA GLU A 199 18.11 26.64 0.58
C GLU A 199 18.18 25.49 -0.41
N ILE A 200 17.74 25.72 -1.62
CA ILE A 200 17.86 24.73 -2.72
C ILE A 200 19.30 24.36 -3.00
N ASN A 201 20.20 25.32 -3.14
CA ASN A 201 21.62 25.06 -3.34
C ASN A 201 22.26 24.32 -2.17
N ARG A 202 21.88 24.63 -0.94
CA ARG A 202 22.32 23.90 0.25
C ARG A 202 21.83 22.45 0.23
N SER A 203 20.58 22.24 -0.11
CA SER A 203 19.96 20.91 -0.20
C SER A 203 20.63 20.04 -1.25
N LEU A 204 20.96 20.57 -2.45
CA LEU A 204 21.74 19.86 -3.45
C LEU A 204 23.12 19.48 -2.96
N LYS A 205 23.83 20.41 -2.30
CA LYS A 205 25.14 20.13 -1.71
C LYS A 205 25.04 19.03 -0.66
N SER A 206 23.99 19.06 0.17
CA SER A 206 23.76 18.03 1.20
C SER A 206 23.48 16.65 0.58
N ILE A 207 22.65 16.56 -0.46
CA ILE A 207 22.39 15.31 -1.18
C ILE A 207 23.68 14.76 -1.82
N LYS A 208 24.46 15.62 -2.49
CA LYS A 208 25.74 15.23 -3.09
C LYS A 208 26.76 14.77 -2.03
N ALA A 209 26.83 15.47 -0.89
CA ALA A 209 27.69 15.09 0.22
C ALA A 209 27.27 13.75 0.84
N GLU A 210 25.97 13.49 0.97
CA GLU A 210 25.47 12.20 1.45
C GLU A 210 25.84 11.05 0.49
N LEU A 211 25.73 11.25 -0.83
CA LEU A 211 26.18 10.24 -1.80
C LEU A 211 27.68 9.93 -1.67
N LEU A 212 28.53 10.95 -1.53
CA LEU A 212 29.96 10.77 -1.32
C LEU A 212 30.28 10.05 -0.01
N LYS A 213 29.58 10.41 1.07
CA LYS A 213 29.68 9.72 2.36
C LYS A 213 29.34 8.24 2.23
N ARG A 214 28.24 7.92 1.53
CA ARG A 214 27.81 6.53 1.29
C ARG A 214 28.87 5.75 0.52
N GLN A 215 29.44 6.34 -0.53
CA GLN A 215 30.52 5.74 -1.31
C GLN A 215 31.76 5.45 -0.44
N SER A 216 32.18 6.40 0.41
CA SER A 216 33.30 6.21 1.34
C SER A 216 33.03 5.06 2.31
N LEU A 217 31.86 5.04 2.95
CA LEU A 217 31.48 3.98 3.88
C LEU A 217 31.38 2.60 3.20
N PHE A 218 30.93 2.54 1.95
CA PHE A 218 30.93 1.30 1.18
C PHE A 218 32.34 0.81 0.87
N ALA A 219 33.23 1.72 0.50
CA ALA A 219 34.63 1.39 0.25
C ALA A 219 35.31 0.87 1.52
N GLU A 220 35.12 1.54 2.67
CA GLU A 220 35.64 1.11 3.97
C GLU A 220 35.09 -0.28 4.39
N ALA A 221 33.81 -0.56 4.12
CA ALA A 221 33.17 -1.83 4.43
C ALA A 221 33.40 -2.91 3.35
N ASN A 222 34.07 -2.58 2.25
CA ASN A 222 34.28 -3.45 1.09
C ASN A 222 32.97 -4.05 0.53
N VAL A 223 31.95 -3.20 0.37
CA VAL A 223 30.65 -3.53 -0.22
C VAL A 223 30.34 -2.60 -1.39
N ASN A 224 29.42 -3.03 -2.25
CA ASN A 224 29.01 -2.28 -3.44
C ASN A 224 27.48 -1.99 -3.48
N HIS A 225 26.75 -2.38 -2.44
CA HIS A 225 25.30 -2.25 -2.38
C HIS A 225 24.83 -1.97 -0.95
N ILE A 226 23.79 -1.14 -0.83
CA ILE A 226 23.19 -0.76 0.45
C ILE A 226 22.73 -1.97 1.26
N ASP A 227 22.12 -2.97 0.64
CA ASP A 227 21.61 -4.17 1.31
C ASP A 227 22.73 -4.90 2.06
N LYS A 228 23.89 -5.05 1.43
CA LYS A 228 25.05 -5.67 2.05
C LYS A 228 25.57 -4.83 3.23
N TYR A 229 25.56 -3.51 3.09
CA TYR A 229 26.00 -2.61 4.15
C TYR A 229 25.07 -2.69 5.37
N ILE A 230 23.75 -2.67 5.16
CA ILE A 230 22.75 -2.80 6.25
C ILE A 230 22.89 -4.15 6.96
N GLN A 231 23.11 -5.23 6.21
CA GLN A 231 23.37 -6.56 6.81
C GLN A 231 24.62 -6.53 7.70
N LEU A 232 25.71 -5.87 7.26
CA LEU A 232 26.91 -5.71 8.08
C LEU A 232 26.63 -4.89 9.34
N TYR A 233 25.81 -3.85 9.23
CA TYR A 233 25.40 -3.04 10.39
C TYR A 233 24.59 -3.85 11.39
N LYS A 234 23.54 -4.57 10.96
CA LYS A 234 22.75 -5.44 11.82
C LYS A 234 23.57 -6.55 12.49
N ASN A 235 24.60 -7.03 11.82
CA ASN A 235 25.53 -8.02 12.37
C ASN A 235 26.66 -7.41 13.24
N GLY A 236 26.63 -6.11 13.52
CA GLY A 236 27.61 -5.40 14.34
C GLY A 236 29.00 -5.28 13.71
N LYS A 237 29.16 -5.55 12.41
CA LYS A 237 30.44 -5.49 11.70
C LYS A 237 30.83 -4.07 11.30
N VAL A 238 29.88 -3.18 11.17
CA VAL A 238 30.07 -1.73 10.97
C VAL A 238 29.27 -0.96 12.02
N LYS A 239 29.77 0.23 12.41
CA LYS A 239 29.20 0.99 13.54
C LYS A 239 28.24 2.10 13.10
N ILE A 240 28.36 2.57 11.87
CA ILE A 240 27.59 3.71 11.36
C ILE A 240 26.36 3.17 10.63
N PRO A 241 25.12 3.48 11.07
CA PRO A 241 23.93 3.10 10.33
C PRO A 241 23.83 3.89 9.03
N LEU A 242 23.29 3.26 8.00
CA LEU A 242 23.08 3.87 6.71
C LEU A 242 21.73 3.40 6.14
N PRO A 243 20.66 4.18 6.33
CA PRO A 243 19.34 3.79 5.90
C PRO A 243 19.16 3.91 4.38
N HIS A 244 18.17 3.20 3.82
CA HIS A 244 17.58 3.59 2.56
C HIS A 244 17.00 5.00 2.70
N LEU A 245 17.40 5.91 1.83
CA LEU A 245 16.99 7.30 1.84
C LEU A 245 15.89 7.51 0.78
N ILE A 246 14.67 7.76 1.22
CA ILE A 246 13.54 7.99 0.34
C ILE A 246 13.28 9.48 0.25
N ILE A 247 13.50 10.06 -0.92
CA ILE A 247 13.24 11.46 -1.21
C ILE A 247 11.87 11.56 -1.88
N ILE A 248 10.92 12.23 -1.25
CA ILE A 248 9.56 12.45 -1.74
C ILE A 248 9.43 13.90 -2.16
N VAL A 249 9.06 14.13 -3.43
CA VAL A 249 8.75 15.46 -3.97
C VAL A 249 7.23 15.55 -4.19
N ASP A 250 6.52 16.34 -3.40
CA ASP A 250 5.04 16.38 -3.44
C ASP A 250 4.47 17.01 -4.71
N GLU A 251 5.15 18.02 -5.29
CA GLU A 251 4.73 18.62 -6.56
C GLU A 251 5.96 18.90 -7.45
N PHE A 252 6.43 17.86 -8.12
CA PHE A 252 7.65 18.00 -8.92
C PHE A 252 7.47 18.89 -10.16
N ALA A 253 6.24 19.07 -10.65
CA ALA A 253 5.98 19.94 -11.79
C ALA A 253 6.29 21.41 -11.48
N GLU A 254 5.89 21.90 -10.29
CA GLU A 254 6.25 23.23 -9.81
C GLU A 254 7.76 23.36 -9.58
N LEU A 255 8.36 22.37 -8.92
CA LEU A 255 9.81 22.36 -8.70
C LEU A 255 10.59 22.40 -10.03
N LYS A 256 10.16 21.65 -11.03
CA LYS A 256 10.77 21.64 -12.36
C LYS A 256 10.61 22.99 -13.07
N ALA A 257 9.47 23.66 -12.92
CA ALA A 257 9.20 24.94 -13.54
C ALA A 257 10.02 26.07 -12.91
N GLU A 258 10.12 26.10 -11.58
CA GLU A 258 10.80 27.17 -10.85
C GLU A 258 12.31 26.93 -10.69
N GLN A 259 12.72 25.67 -10.57
CA GLN A 259 14.09 25.27 -10.31
C GLN A 259 14.53 24.11 -11.22
N PRO A 260 14.60 24.27 -12.54
CA PRO A 260 14.86 23.19 -13.49
C PRO A 260 16.21 22.52 -13.27
N GLU A 261 17.25 23.29 -12.92
CA GLU A 261 18.58 22.74 -12.64
C GLU A 261 18.61 21.89 -11.37
N PHE A 262 17.87 22.30 -10.32
CA PHE A 262 17.73 21.49 -9.11
C PHE A 262 17.07 20.15 -9.42
N MET A 263 15.98 20.15 -10.19
CA MET A 263 15.26 18.94 -10.56
C MET A 263 16.15 17.99 -11.39
N LYS A 264 16.90 18.52 -12.33
CA LYS A 264 17.85 17.76 -13.15
C LYS A 264 18.95 17.10 -12.31
N GLU A 265 19.52 17.86 -11.39
CA GLU A 265 20.56 17.37 -10.47
C GLU A 265 20.00 16.32 -9.49
N LEU A 266 18.78 16.52 -8.99
CA LEU A 266 18.11 15.56 -8.11
C LEU A 266 17.87 14.21 -8.80
N ILE A 267 17.37 14.23 -10.05
CA ILE A 267 17.19 13.02 -10.87
C ILE A 267 18.55 12.33 -11.12
N SER A 268 19.59 13.11 -11.43
CA SER A 268 20.92 12.56 -11.63
C SER A 268 21.49 11.93 -10.35
N ALA A 269 21.31 12.60 -9.20
CA ALA A 269 21.71 12.08 -7.90
C ALA A 269 20.97 10.77 -7.54
N ALA A 270 19.67 10.69 -7.80
CA ALA A 270 18.89 9.49 -7.57
C ALA A 270 19.38 8.32 -8.45
N ARG A 271 19.67 8.58 -9.73
CA ARG A 271 20.20 7.55 -10.64
C ARG A 271 21.54 6.99 -10.16
N ILE A 272 22.48 7.86 -9.74
CA ILE A 272 23.77 7.45 -9.18
C ILE A 272 23.57 6.75 -7.82
N GLY A 273 22.63 7.24 -7.03
CA GLY A 273 22.31 6.75 -5.69
C GLY A 273 21.59 5.41 -5.62
N ARG A 274 21.20 4.81 -6.75
CA ARG A 274 20.44 3.55 -6.79
C ARG A 274 21.07 2.45 -5.95
N SER A 275 22.30 2.08 -6.22
CA SER A 275 23.04 1.07 -5.44
C SER A 275 23.40 1.54 -4.03
N LEU A 276 23.43 2.85 -3.82
CA LEU A 276 23.69 3.49 -2.53
C LEU A 276 22.45 3.59 -1.63
N GLY A 277 21.30 3.09 -2.07
CA GLY A 277 20.05 3.10 -1.32
C GLY A 277 19.33 4.45 -1.33
N VAL A 278 19.45 5.23 -2.40
CA VAL A 278 18.68 6.48 -2.56
C VAL A 278 17.53 6.25 -3.52
N HIS A 279 16.34 6.55 -3.05
CA HIS A 279 15.08 6.37 -3.75
C HIS A 279 14.40 7.72 -3.99
N LEU A 280 13.69 7.87 -5.10
CA LEU A 280 12.99 9.09 -5.47
C LEU A 280 11.52 8.77 -5.80
N ILE A 281 10.60 9.40 -5.10
CA ILE A 281 9.18 9.41 -5.40
C ILE A 281 8.81 10.82 -5.87
N LEU A 282 8.42 10.92 -7.13
CA LEU A 282 7.96 12.16 -7.73
C LEU A 282 6.44 12.18 -7.75
N ALA A 283 5.83 13.13 -7.06
CA ALA A 283 4.39 13.30 -7.07
C ALA A 283 3.98 14.57 -7.82
N THR A 284 2.85 14.54 -8.54
CA THR A 284 2.32 15.70 -9.25
C THR A 284 0.81 15.63 -9.46
N GLN A 285 0.18 16.79 -9.56
CA GLN A 285 -1.22 16.93 -9.96
C GLN A 285 -1.39 17.00 -11.48
N LYS A 286 -0.35 17.43 -12.21
CA LYS A 286 -0.36 17.59 -13.67
C LYS A 286 0.83 16.87 -14.30
N PRO A 287 0.70 15.59 -14.65
CA PRO A 287 1.79 14.83 -15.24
C PRO A 287 2.07 15.20 -16.70
N SER A 288 1.06 15.65 -17.47
CA SER A 288 1.19 15.93 -18.90
C SER A 288 2.28 16.95 -19.20
N GLY A 289 3.20 16.59 -20.09
CA GLY A 289 4.33 17.42 -20.52
C GLY A 289 5.41 17.65 -19.45
N GLN A 290 5.25 17.10 -18.25
CA GLN A 290 6.22 17.23 -17.16
C GLN A 290 7.18 16.05 -17.08
N VAL A 291 6.72 14.87 -17.47
CA VAL A 291 7.47 13.63 -17.39
C VAL A 291 8.30 13.46 -18.66
N ASN A 292 9.60 13.67 -18.56
CA ASN A 292 10.55 13.49 -19.68
C ASN A 292 11.12 12.05 -19.67
N GLU A 293 11.87 11.69 -20.72
CA GLU A 293 12.48 10.36 -20.87
C GLU A 293 13.39 9.99 -19.69
N GLN A 294 14.06 10.97 -19.07
CA GLN A 294 14.93 10.72 -17.92
C GLN A 294 14.12 10.33 -16.67
N ILE A 295 12.96 10.95 -16.45
CA ILE A 295 12.04 10.56 -15.38
C ILE A 295 11.44 9.19 -15.70
N TRP A 296 10.98 8.97 -16.94
CA TRP A 296 10.41 7.71 -17.37
C TRP A 296 11.35 6.52 -17.23
N SER A 297 12.58 6.65 -17.69
CA SER A 297 13.58 5.56 -17.65
C SER A 297 14.00 5.18 -16.22
N ASN A 298 13.86 6.10 -15.29
CA ASN A 298 14.23 5.89 -13.90
C ASN A 298 13.05 5.50 -13.00
N SER A 299 11.80 5.75 -13.43
CA SER A 299 10.58 5.47 -12.64
C SER A 299 10.03 4.09 -12.97
N LYS A 300 10.29 3.11 -12.11
CA LYS A 300 9.85 1.72 -12.29
C LYS A 300 8.38 1.53 -11.90
N PHE A 301 7.92 2.15 -10.81
CA PHE A 301 6.51 2.13 -10.47
C PHE A 301 5.80 3.43 -10.86
N ARG A 302 4.50 3.31 -11.11
CA ARG A 302 3.64 4.41 -11.49
C ARG A 302 2.29 4.22 -10.84
N LEU A 303 1.94 5.13 -9.94
CA LEU A 303 0.63 5.20 -9.33
C LEU A 303 -0.12 6.38 -9.95
N CYS A 304 -1.29 6.13 -10.48
CA CYS A 304 -2.15 7.17 -11.02
C CYS A 304 -3.51 7.07 -10.34
N LEU A 305 -3.79 8.03 -9.50
CA LEU A 305 -5.09 8.25 -8.92
C LEU A 305 -5.95 9.01 -9.94
N LYS A 306 -7.16 9.43 -9.56
CA LYS A 306 -8.02 10.20 -10.46
C LYS A 306 -7.30 11.44 -10.98
N VAL A 307 -7.31 11.63 -12.31
CA VAL A 307 -6.75 12.79 -13.02
C VAL A 307 -7.85 13.51 -13.81
N GLN A 308 -7.57 14.75 -14.30
CA GLN A 308 -8.60 15.59 -14.92
C GLN A 308 -8.97 15.16 -16.32
N ASN A 309 -8.02 14.62 -17.07
CA ASN A 309 -8.19 14.32 -18.48
C ASN A 309 -7.46 13.04 -18.91
N LYS A 310 -7.83 12.54 -20.10
CA LYS A 310 -7.24 11.32 -20.67
C LYS A 310 -5.75 11.48 -21.02
N GLU A 311 -5.30 12.69 -21.31
CA GLU A 311 -3.89 12.97 -21.60
C GLU A 311 -3.00 12.74 -20.38
N ASP A 312 -3.43 13.25 -19.21
CA ASP A 312 -2.75 13.01 -17.94
C ASP A 312 -2.69 11.53 -17.59
N SER A 313 -3.80 10.80 -17.77
CA SER A 313 -3.83 9.35 -17.55
C SER A 313 -2.91 8.60 -18.51
N ASN A 314 -2.97 8.92 -19.80
CA ASN A 314 -2.13 8.30 -20.82
C ASN A 314 -0.64 8.60 -20.59
N GLU A 315 -0.30 9.79 -20.12
CA GLU A 315 1.09 10.12 -19.78
C GLU A 315 1.65 9.16 -18.73
N VAL A 316 0.89 8.83 -17.70
CA VAL A 316 1.35 7.99 -16.58
C VAL A 316 1.16 6.50 -16.86
N LEU A 317 -0.05 6.07 -17.24
CA LEU A 317 -0.45 4.66 -17.33
C LEU A 317 -0.40 4.10 -18.76
N LYS A 318 -0.25 4.95 -19.77
CA LYS A 318 -0.45 4.60 -21.19
C LYS A 318 -1.89 4.08 -21.46
N SER A 319 -2.86 4.50 -20.63
CA SER A 319 -4.27 4.13 -20.64
C SER A 319 -5.12 5.29 -20.13
N PRO A 320 -6.37 5.49 -20.60
CA PRO A 320 -7.25 6.55 -20.12
C PRO A 320 -7.93 6.26 -18.76
N LEU A 321 -7.73 5.12 -18.17
CA LEU A 321 -8.47 4.59 -17.00
C LEU A 321 -8.51 5.52 -15.78
N ALA A 322 -7.50 6.33 -15.54
CA ALA A 322 -7.46 7.21 -14.37
C ALA A 322 -8.24 8.53 -14.58
N ALA A 323 -8.79 8.76 -15.76
CA ALA A 323 -9.61 9.93 -16.10
C ALA A 323 -11.12 9.64 -16.11
N GLU A 324 -11.49 8.40 -15.85
CA GLU A 324 -12.89 7.91 -15.77
C GLU A 324 -13.38 7.87 -14.27
#